data_12f16832fe262b28e2f62955da950b71
#
_entry.id   12f16832fe262b28e2f62955da950b71
#
_cell.length_a   1.000
_cell.length_b   1.000
_cell.length_c   1.000
_cell.angle_alpha   90.00
_cell.angle_beta   90.00
_cell.angle_gamma   90.00
#
_symmetry.space_group_name_H-M   'P 1'
#
loop_
_entity.id
_entity.type
_entity.pdbx_description
1 polymer ?
#
loop_
_entity_poly.entity_id
_entity_poly.type
_entity_poly.pdbx_seq_one_letter_code
_entity_poly.pdbx_strand_id
1 'polypeptide(L)'
;MQVYKELRILTAQPKKKDQKNIKHHLFGVIDINRKFSTGQWLKLVIKTIKDIKKKNKIPILVGGTGLYFQSLINGLVKIPKIPITFRKKIRSIQKKKGQKKFYKKLQKLDPNIKNKINPNDVQRSIRAFEIKLYTKISLYDWINKTKSEFNDNEFLKLYIDFKREE
;
A
#
# COMPACT_ATOMS: atom_id res chain seq x y z
N MET A 1 -6.21 2.82 -8.36
CA MET A 1 -5.74 3.30 -9.70
C MET A 1 -6.39 4.62 -10.15
N GLN A 2 -7.49 5.04 -9.57
CA GLN A 2 -8.22 6.28 -9.93
C GLN A 2 -7.44 7.59 -9.74
N VAL A 3 -6.27 7.54 -9.10
CA VAL A 3 -5.38 8.70 -8.93
C VAL A 3 -4.70 9.16 -10.23
N TYR A 4 -4.61 8.27 -11.24
CA TYR A 4 -3.94 8.57 -12.51
C TYR A 4 -4.85 9.30 -13.48
N LYS A 5 -4.35 10.37 -14.10
CA LYS A 5 -5.12 11.25 -15.01
C LYS A 5 -5.61 10.52 -16.26
N GLU A 6 -4.77 9.66 -16.82
CA GLU A 6 -4.97 9.04 -18.12
C GLU A 6 -5.89 7.82 -18.08
N LEU A 7 -6.16 7.28 -16.88
CA LEU A 7 -6.91 6.04 -16.71
C LEU A 7 -8.39 6.25 -16.36
N ARG A 8 -9.00 7.32 -16.83
CA ARG A 8 -10.36 7.72 -16.43
C ARG A 8 -11.41 6.64 -16.71
N ILE A 9 -11.42 6.09 -17.92
CA ILE A 9 -12.40 5.08 -18.33
C ILE A 9 -12.11 3.74 -17.65
N LEU A 10 -10.87 3.26 -17.71
CA LEU A 10 -10.45 1.98 -17.14
C LEU A 10 -10.66 1.88 -15.64
N THR A 11 -10.68 2.99 -14.94
CA THR A 11 -10.81 3.03 -13.47
C THR A 11 -12.15 3.58 -13.02
N ALA A 12 -13.09 3.80 -13.93
CA ALA A 12 -14.42 4.35 -13.66
C ALA A 12 -14.37 5.62 -12.77
N GLN A 13 -13.51 6.59 -13.15
CA GLN A 13 -13.45 7.86 -12.43
C GLN A 13 -14.76 8.63 -12.60
N PRO A 14 -15.25 9.33 -11.57
CA PRO A 14 -16.46 10.12 -11.64
C PRO A 14 -16.32 11.20 -12.73
N LYS A 15 -17.38 11.35 -13.53
CA LYS A 15 -17.45 12.37 -14.59
C LYS A 15 -17.62 13.77 -13.98
N LYS A 16 -17.27 14.81 -14.73
CA LYS A 16 -17.45 16.21 -14.25
C LYS A 16 -18.87 16.51 -13.77
N LYS A 17 -19.90 15.93 -14.42
CA LYS A 17 -21.30 16.06 -14.01
C LYS A 17 -21.55 15.49 -12.62
N ASP A 18 -20.92 14.37 -12.28
CA ASP A 18 -21.11 13.68 -11.00
C ASP A 18 -20.42 14.44 -9.85
N GLN A 19 -19.46 15.31 -10.18
CA GLN A 19 -18.69 16.10 -9.21
C GLN A 19 -19.33 17.45 -8.86
N LYS A 20 -20.48 17.82 -9.50
CA LYS A 20 -21.09 19.14 -9.28
C LYS A 20 -21.61 19.37 -7.86
N ASN A 21 -22.23 18.34 -7.27
CA ASN A 21 -22.91 18.45 -5.98
C ASN A 21 -21.99 18.09 -4.80
N ILE A 22 -21.01 17.21 -5.04
CA ILE A 22 -20.10 16.73 -4.00
C ILE A 22 -18.65 16.89 -4.48
N LYS A 23 -17.84 17.55 -3.66
CA LYS A 23 -16.43 17.73 -4.00
C LYS A 23 -15.67 16.43 -3.95
N HIS A 24 -15.13 16.02 -5.08
CA HIS A 24 -14.28 14.83 -5.22
C HIS A 24 -12.80 15.21 -5.08
N HIS A 25 -12.04 14.34 -4.46
CA HIS A 25 -10.62 14.54 -4.20
C HIS A 25 -9.80 13.35 -4.68
N LEU A 26 -8.55 13.60 -5.08
CA LEU A 26 -7.55 12.59 -5.45
C LEU A 26 -7.89 11.73 -6.68
N PHE A 27 -8.85 12.16 -7.49
CA PHE A 27 -9.09 11.55 -8.80
C PHE A 27 -8.27 12.26 -9.87
N GLY A 28 -7.54 11.50 -10.70
CA GLY A 28 -6.80 12.04 -11.83
C GLY A 28 -5.78 13.12 -11.46
N VAL A 29 -5.05 12.97 -10.36
CA VAL A 29 -4.09 13.97 -9.86
C VAL A 29 -2.64 13.65 -10.19
N ILE A 30 -2.36 12.41 -10.61
CA ILE A 30 -1.02 11.90 -10.87
C ILE A 30 -0.89 11.53 -12.36
N ASP A 31 0.21 11.93 -12.97
CA ASP A 31 0.60 11.49 -14.31
C ASP A 31 1.02 10.01 -14.29
N ILE A 32 0.61 9.22 -15.29
CA ILE A 32 0.87 7.78 -15.35
C ILE A 32 2.37 7.44 -15.42
N ASN A 33 3.19 8.35 -15.96
CA ASN A 33 4.64 8.17 -16.05
C ASN A 33 5.33 8.38 -14.69
N ARG A 34 4.64 8.95 -13.70
CA ARG A 34 5.19 9.16 -12.37
C ARG A 34 5.07 7.90 -11.51
N LYS A 35 6.17 7.50 -10.90
CA LYS A 35 6.14 6.46 -9.86
C LYS A 35 5.39 6.99 -8.65
N PHE A 36 4.27 6.37 -8.34
CA PHE A 36 3.44 6.74 -7.21
C PHE A 36 3.30 5.57 -6.23
N SER A 37 3.70 5.78 -5.00
CA SER A 37 3.73 4.74 -3.96
C SER A 37 2.57 4.89 -2.99
N THR A 38 2.23 3.79 -2.30
CA THR A 38 1.25 3.81 -1.19
C THR A 38 1.59 4.86 -0.13
N GLY A 39 2.89 5.08 0.15
CA GLY A 39 3.30 6.11 1.11
C GLY A 39 3.02 7.55 0.65
N GLN A 40 3.18 7.82 -0.65
CA GLN A 40 2.80 9.12 -1.21
C GLN A 40 1.28 9.31 -1.20
N TRP A 41 0.52 8.25 -1.54
CA TRP A 41 -0.93 8.27 -1.44
C TRP A 41 -1.38 8.53 0.00
N LEU A 42 -0.81 7.85 0.97
CA LEU A 42 -1.15 8.00 2.38
C LEU A 42 -0.94 9.44 2.87
N LYS A 43 0.17 10.07 2.50
CA LYS A 43 0.41 11.49 2.83
C LYS A 43 -0.65 12.42 2.24
N LEU A 44 -1.03 12.20 0.98
CA LEU A 44 -2.05 13.01 0.31
C LEU A 44 -3.43 12.82 0.94
N VAL A 45 -3.84 11.58 1.19
CA VAL A 45 -5.17 11.31 1.76
C VAL A 45 -5.30 11.83 3.18
N ILE A 46 -4.27 11.67 4.03
CA ILE A 46 -4.28 12.21 5.40
C ILE A 46 -4.44 13.73 5.37
N LYS A 47 -3.66 14.44 4.52
CA LYS A 47 -3.80 15.88 4.35
C LYS A 47 -5.22 16.24 3.92
N THR A 48 -5.76 15.55 2.91
CA THR A 48 -7.10 15.82 2.39
C THR A 48 -8.18 15.59 3.45
N ILE A 49 -8.10 14.50 4.25
CA ILE A 49 -9.01 14.24 5.36
C ILE A 49 -8.97 15.38 6.38
N LYS A 50 -7.77 15.80 6.80
CA LYS A 50 -7.60 16.91 7.74
C LYS A 50 -8.19 18.22 7.21
N ASP A 51 -7.99 18.52 5.92
CA ASP A 51 -8.53 19.72 5.27
C ASP A 51 -10.07 19.69 5.14
N ILE A 52 -10.67 18.51 4.95
CA ILE A 52 -12.13 18.34 4.94
C ILE A 52 -12.70 18.50 6.34
N LYS A 53 -12.10 17.86 7.35
CA LYS A 53 -12.53 17.95 8.76
C LYS A 53 -12.46 19.38 9.29
N LYS A 54 -11.42 20.17 8.91
CA LYS A 54 -11.31 21.61 9.28
C LYS A 54 -12.47 22.46 8.76
N LYS A 55 -13.18 22.00 7.72
CA LYS A 55 -14.37 22.67 7.15
C LYS A 55 -15.67 22.10 7.71
N ASN A 56 -15.62 21.38 8.82
CA ASN A 56 -16.75 20.69 9.44
C ASN A 56 -17.51 19.75 8.46
N LYS A 57 -16.76 19.14 7.52
CA LYS A 57 -17.32 18.18 6.56
C LYS A 57 -16.82 16.77 6.82
N ILE A 58 -17.63 15.79 6.45
CA ILE A 58 -17.33 14.36 6.62
C ILE A 58 -16.57 13.87 5.38
N PRO A 59 -15.33 13.37 5.52
CA PRO A 59 -14.62 12.72 4.42
C PRO A 59 -15.14 11.31 4.20
N ILE A 60 -15.55 11.00 2.96
CA ILE A 60 -15.96 9.66 2.54
C ILE A 60 -14.91 9.10 1.60
N LEU A 61 -14.30 7.97 1.95
CA LEU A 61 -13.33 7.28 1.12
C LEU A 61 -14.01 6.13 0.37
N VAL A 62 -13.92 6.15 -0.93
CA VAL A 62 -14.52 5.13 -1.81
C VAL A 62 -13.45 4.47 -2.66
N GLY A 63 -13.47 3.16 -2.76
CA GLY A 63 -12.58 2.41 -3.63
C GLY A 63 -12.45 0.93 -3.29
N GLY A 64 -11.75 0.17 -4.13
CA GLY A 64 -11.52 -1.26 -3.96
C GLY A 64 -10.07 -1.65 -3.64
N THR A 65 -9.15 -0.69 -3.45
CA THR A 65 -7.73 -0.99 -3.20
C THR A 65 -7.47 -1.25 -1.72
N GLY A 66 -7.59 -2.51 -1.30
CA GLY A 66 -7.42 -2.91 0.10
C GLY A 66 -6.12 -2.43 0.75
N LEU A 67 -4.98 -2.43 0.02
CA LEU A 67 -3.71 -1.94 0.54
C LEU A 67 -3.76 -0.46 0.97
N TYR A 68 -4.53 0.38 0.26
CA TYR A 68 -4.68 1.78 0.60
C TYR A 68 -5.47 1.95 1.89
N PHE A 69 -6.63 1.30 1.99
CA PHE A 69 -7.42 1.32 3.22
C PHE A 69 -6.64 0.76 4.41
N GLN A 70 -5.99 -0.39 4.22
CA GLN A 70 -5.16 -0.99 5.26
C GLN A 70 -4.03 -0.07 5.73
N SER A 71 -3.36 0.64 4.79
CA SER A 71 -2.30 1.58 5.16
C SER A 71 -2.82 2.83 5.89
N LEU A 72 -4.05 3.24 5.64
CA LEU A 72 -4.68 4.35 6.34
C LEU A 72 -5.10 3.95 7.75
N ILE A 73 -5.73 2.77 7.90
CA ILE A 73 -6.27 2.28 9.18
C ILE A 73 -5.17 1.77 10.10
N ASN A 74 -4.24 0.97 9.59
CA ASN A 74 -3.21 0.31 10.37
C ASN A 74 -1.86 1.04 10.36
N GLY A 75 -1.75 2.08 9.53
CA GLY A 75 -0.49 2.75 9.27
C GLY A 75 0.36 2.08 8.18
N LEU A 76 1.40 2.76 7.77
CA LEU A 76 2.38 2.27 6.82
C LEU A 76 3.76 2.21 7.47
N VAL A 77 4.40 1.07 7.34
CA VAL A 77 5.73 0.80 7.90
C VAL A 77 6.76 1.81 7.41
N LYS A 78 7.39 2.53 8.33
CA LYS A 78 8.42 3.54 8.03
C LYS A 78 9.81 2.91 8.00
N ILE A 79 10.11 2.14 6.96
CA ILE A 79 11.42 1.51 6.77
C ILE A 79 12.38 2.50 6.15
N PRO A 80 13.66 2.53 6.57
CA PRO A 80 14.69 3.34 5.94
C PRO A 80 14.79 3.10 4.43
N LYS A 81 15.17 4.11 3.68
CA LYS A 81 15.32 4.03 2.22
C LYS A 81 16.45 3.07 1.86
N ILE A 82 16.12 1.92 1.32
CA ILE A 82 17.08 0.92 0.84
C ILE A 82 17.57 1.32 -0.56
N PRO A 83 18.91 1.44 -0.76
CA PRO A 83 19.49 1.82 -2.05
C PRO A 83 19.04 0.90 -3.19
N ILE A 84 18.85 1.48 -4.37
CA ILE A 84 18.35 0.71 -5.53
C ILE A 84 19.36 -0.35 -6.01
N THR A 85 20.66 -0.09 -5.86
CA THR A 85 21.74 -1.03 -6.16
C THR A 85 21.65 -2.27 -5.27
N PHE A 86 21.43 -2.08 -3.97
CA PHE A 86 21.22 -3.16 -3.03
C PHE A 86 19.97 -4.00 -3.39
N ARG A 87 18.87 -3.35 -3.70
CA ARG A 87 17.63 -4.03 -4.14
C ARG A 87 17.83 -4.83 -5.43
N LYS A 88 18.55 -4.28 -6.42
CA LYS A 88 18.89 -4.98 -7.66
C LYS A 88 19.72 -6.25 -7.36
N LYS A 89 20.70 -6.16 -6.45
CA LYS A 89 21.52 -7.32 -6.02
C LYS A 89 20.66 -8.44 -5.42
N ILE A 90 19.73 -8.12 -4.53
CA ILE A 90 18.84 -9.14 -3.91
C ILE A 90 17.94 -9.79 -4.96
N ARG A 91 17.35 -9.01 -5.87
CA ARG A 91 16.53 -9.54 -6.97
C ARG A 91 17.32 -10.47 -7.88
N SER A 92 18.56 -10.12 -8.20
CA SER A 92 19.46 -10.98 -8.98
C SER A 92 19.76 -12.30 -8.26
N ILE A 93 20.00 -12.26 -6.94
CA ILE A 93 20.18 -13.47 -6.14
C ILE A 93 18.93 -14.37 -6.17
N GLN A 94 17.74 -13.77 -6.03
CA GLN A 94 16.48 -14.52 -6.09
C GLN A 94 16.31 -15.17 -7.47
N LYS A 95 16.52 -14.40 -8.56
CA LYS A 95 16.41 -14.90 -9.92
C LYS A 95 17.38 -16.07 -10.20
N LYS A 96 18.63 -15.97 -9.74
CA LYS A 96 19.66 -17.03 -9.91
C LYS A 96 19.37 -18.28 -9.10
N LYS A 97 18.87 -18.16 -7.88
CA LYS A 97 18.64 -19.29 -6.97
C LYS A 97 17.28 -19.97 -7.13
N GLY A 98 16.32 -19.29 -7.76
CA GLY A 98 14.92 -19.71 -7.80
C GLY A 98 14.21 -19.54 -6.46
N GLN A 99 12.87 -19.51 -6.50
CA GLN A 99 12.06 -19.14 -5.33
C GLN A 99 12.23 -20.07 -4.14
N LYS A 100 12.20 -21.39 -4.36
CA LYS A 100 12.29 -22.41 -3.28
C LYS A 100 13.58 -22.27 -2.46
N LYS A 101 14.74 -22.15 -3.14
CA LYS A 101 16.04 -22.00 -2.47
C LYS A 101 16.19 -20.62 -1.81
N PHE A 102 15.64 -19.59 -2.45
CA PHE A 102 15.65 -18.23 -1.92
C PHE A 102 14.80 -18.12 -0.65
N TYR A 103 13.60 -18.71 -0.63
CA TYR A 103 12.72 -18.71 0.54
C TYR A 103 13.35 -19.45 1.72
N LYS A 104 13.97 -20.62 1.49
CA LYS A 104 14.74 -21.33 2.54
C LYS A 104 15.84 -20.45 3.13
N LYS A 105 16.55 -19.68 2.28
CA LYS A 105 17.59 -18.74 2.76
C LYS A 105 16.98 -17.60 3.58
N LEU A 106 15.82 -17.09 3.17
CA LEU A 106 15.09 -16.08 3.91
C LEU A 106 14.66 -16.60 5.28
N GLN A 107 14.12 -17.82 5.38
CA GLN A 107 13.73 -18.43 6.67
C GLN A 107 14.90 -18.54 7.64
N LYS A 108 16.10 -18.91 7.13
CA LYS A 108 17.32 -18.96 7.96
C LYS A 108 17.76 -17.57 8.42
N LEU A 109 17.61 -16.55 7.58
CA LEU A 109 17.97 -15.17 7.89
C LEU A 109 16.97 -14.50 8.85
N ASP A 110 15.70 -14.82 8.72
CA ASP A 110 14.60 -14.23 9.48
C ASP A 110 13.55 -15.30 9.82
N PRO A 111 13.70 -16.00 10.96
CA PRO A 111 12.74 -17.01 11.40
C PRO A 111 11.31 -16.44 11.61
N ASN A 112 11.19 -15.13 11.90
CA ASN A 112 9.89 -14.47 12.15
C ASN A 112 8.96 -14.44 10.94
N ILE A 113 9.45 -14.80 9.74
CA ILE A 113 8.60 -14.86 8.52
C ILE A 113 7.86 -16.19 8.36
N LYS A 114 8.23 -17.21 9.16
CA LYS A 114 7.59 -18.53 9.08
C LYS A 114 6.08 -18.40 9.28
N ASN A 115 5.29 -19.04 8.44
CA ASN A 115 3.83 -18.99 8.40
C ASN A 115 3.20 -17.60 8.10
N LYS A 116 4.00 -16.57 7.84
CA LYS A 116 3.52 -15.22 7.53
C LYS A 116 3.68 -14.85 6.06
N ILE A 117 4.60 -15.49 5.36
CA ILE A 117 4.83 -15.31 3.92
C ILE A 117 4.64 -16.64 3.23
N ASN A 118 3.77 -16.66 2.21
CA ASN A 118 3.64 -17.85 1.37
C ASN A 118 4.99 -18.13 0.67
N PRO A 119 5.50 -19.39 0.73
CA PRO A 119 6.77 -19.76 0.09
C PRO A 119 6.87 -19.42 -1.39
N ASN A 120 5.74 -19.37 -2.09
CA ASN A 120 5.67 -19.03 -3.52
C ASN A 120 5.52 -17.54 -3.79
N ASP A 121 5.33 -16.69 -2.75
CA ASP A 121 5.24 -15.25 -2.92
C ASP A 121 6.63 -14.63 -3.09
N VAL A 122 7.04 -14.48 -4.33
CA VAL A 122 8.33 -13.93 -4.74
C VAL A 122 8.52 -12.50 -4.23
N GLN A 123 7.49 -11.65 -4.40
CA GLN A 123 7.60 -10.23 -4.10
C GLN A 123 7.73 -9.97 -2.60
N ARG A 124 6.90 -10.62 -1.79
CA ARG A 124 6.99 -10.50 -0.32
C ARG A 124 8.28 -11.12 0.22
N SER A 125 8.73 -12.25 -0.34
CA SER A 125 9.99 -12.88 0.03
C SER A 125 11.19 -11.97 -0.24
N ILE A 126 11.26 -11.36 -1.43
CA ILE A 126 12.32 -10.39 -1.78
C ILE A 126 12.27 -9.21 -0.82
N ARG A 127 11.08 -8.65 -0.57
CA ARG A 127 10.93 -7.48 0.28
C ARG A 127 11.37 -7.75 1.73
N ALA A 128 10.96 -8.87 2.30
CA ALA A 128 11.38 -9.27 3.65
C ALA A 128 12.90 -9.47 3.73
N PHE A 129 13.49 -10.11 2.70
CA PHE A 129 14.93 -10.33 2.63
C PHE A 129 15.73 -9.02 2.54
N GLU A 130 15.28 -8.08 1.66
CA GLU A 130 15.86 -6.73 1.54
C GLU A 130 15.90 -6.02 2.89
N ILE A 131 14.77 -6.01 3.60
CA ILE A 131 14.61 -5.30 4.86
C ILE A 131 15.47 -5.93 5.94
N LYS A 132 15.36 -7.24 6.15
CA LYS A 132 16.14 -7.95 7.20
C LYS A 132 17.62 -7.82 6.99
N LEU A 133 18.10 -7.96 5.75
CA LEU A 133 19.53 -7.88 5.46
C LEU A 133 20.07 -6.46 5.63
N TYR A 134 19.28 -5.44 5.24
CA TYR A 134 19.69 -4.05 5.31
C TYR A 134 19.56 -3.45 6.70
N THR A 135 18.45 -3.70 7.39
CA THR A 135 18.14 -3.07 8.69
C THR A 135 18.45 -3.94 9.90
N LYS A 136 18.78 -5.24 9.69
CA LYS A 136 18.90 -6.26 10.74
C LYS A 136 17.61 -6.57 11.51
N ILE A 137 16.52 -5.85 11.23
CA ILE A 137 15.22 -5.99 11.89
C ILE A 137 14.27 -6.71 10.93
N SER A 138 13.40 -7.62 11.44
CA SER A 138 12.39 -8.29 10.64
C SER A 138 11.36 -7.31 10.08
N LEU A 139 10.83 -7.60 8.89
CA LEU A 139 9.69 -6.85 8.33
C LEU A 139 8.50 -6.85 9.30
N TYR A 140 8.24 -7.97 9.99
CA TYR A 140 7.12 -8.09 10.91
C TYR A 140 7.33 -7.33 12.21
N ASP A 141 8.57 -7.20 12.68
CA ASP A 141 8.89 -6.33 13.81
C ASP A 141 8.66 -4.85 13.46
N TRP A 142 8.97 -4.45 12.22
CA TRP A 142 8.62 -3.12 11.71
C TRP A 142 7.10 -2.91 11.65
N ILE A 143 6.35 -3.92 11.16
CA ILE A 143 4.88 -3.86 11.07
C ILE A 143 4.28 -3.70 12.46
N ASN A 144 4.71 -4.49 13.44
CA ASN A 144 4.19 -4.46 14.81
C ASN A 144 4.45 -3.12 15.53
N LYS A 145 5.50 -2.41 15.14
CA LYS A 145 5.82 -1.06 15.68
C LYS A 145 5.10 0.07 14.94
N THR A 146 4.37 -0.24 13.88
CA THR A 146 3.70 0.77 13.07
C THR A 146 2.41 1.22 13.73
N LYS A 147 2.18 2.53 13.75
CA LYS A 147 0.93 3.14 14.24
C LYS A 147 0.31 3.96 13.12
N SER A 148 -1.02 3.95 13.06
CA SER A 148 -1.78 4.88 12.22
C SER A 148 -1.79 6.29 12.81
N GLU A 149 -2.07 7.29 11.97
CA GLU A 149 -2.38 8.66 12.43
C GLU A 149 -3.82 8.80 12.94
N PHE A 150 -4.66 7.81 12.70
CA PHE A 150 -6.06 7.76 13.11
C PHE A 150 -6.29 6.54 14.00
N ASN A 151 -7.22 6.67 14.95
CA ASN A 151 -7.71 5.53 15.70
C ASN A 151 -8.75 4.76 14.89
N ASP A 152 -8.87 3.47 15.12
CA ASP A 152 -9.79 2.60 14.35
C ASP A 152 -11.26 3.02 14.52
N ASN A 153 -11.64 3.53 15.68
CA ASN A 153 -12.97 4.05 16.00
C ASN A 153 -13.33 5.38 15.30
N GLU A 154 -12.37 6.04 14.65
CA GLU A 154 -12.65 7.21 13.79
C GLU A 154 -13.21 6.84 12.41
N PHE A 155 -13.26 5.55 12.08
CA PHE A 155 -13.75 5.05 10.79
C PHE A 155 -15.04 4.28 10.92
N LEU A 156 -16.08 4.70 10.21
CA LEU A 156 -17.20 3.85 9.88
C LEU A 156 -16.86 3.07 8.61
N LYS A 157 -16.74 1.75 8.72
CA LYS A 157 -16.38 0.85 7.62
C LYS A 157 -17.64 0.25 7.02
N LEU A 158 -17.86 0.54 5.72
CA LEU A 158 -18.98 0.02 4.97
C LEU A 158 -18.44 -0.88 3.86
N TYR A 159 -18.97 -2.08 3.76
CA TYR A 159 -18.70 -3.01 2.67
C TYR A 159 -19.95 -3.13 1.82
N ILE A 160 -19.82 -2.86 0.52
CA ILE A 160 -20.90 -3.00 -0.45
C ILE A 160 -20.64 -4.28 -1.23
N ASP A 161 -21.52 -5.24 -1.07
CA ASP A 161 -21.50 -6.51 -1.77
C ASP A 161 -22.79 -6.69 -2.56
N PHE A 162 -22.67 -7.19 -3.78
CA PHE A 162 -23.82 -7.65 -4.56
C PHE A 162 -23.49 -8.96 -5.25
N LYS A 163 -24.49 -9.81 -5.35
CA LYS A 163 -24.37 -11.01 -6.17
C LYS A 163 -24.05 -10.59 -7.61
N ARG A 164 -22.98 -11.13 -8.17
CA ARG A 164 -22.78 -11.05 -9.62
C ARG A 164 -23.81 -11.97 -10.24
N GLU A 165 -24.68 -11.41 -11.05
CA GLU A 165 -25.45 -12.21 -12.00
C GLU A 165 -24.45 -12.73 -13.03
N GLU A 166 -24.41 -14.06 -13.22
CA GLU A 166 -23.57 -14.74 -14.21
C GLU A 166 -24.06 -14.47 -15.63
#